data_10fa11576aa20872a972ae8f58596ce8
#
_entry.id   10fa11576aa20872a972ae8f58596ce8
#
_cell.length_a   1.000
_cell.length_b   1.000
_cell.length_c   1.000
_cell.angle_alpha   90.00
_cell.angle_beta   90.00
_cell.angle_gamma   90.00
#
_symmetry.space_group_name_H-M   'P 1'
#
loop_
_entity.id
_entity.type
_entity.pdbx_description
1 polymer ?
#
loop_
_entity_poly.entity_id
_entity_poly.type
_entity_poly.pdbx_seq_one_letter_code
_entity_poly.pdbx_strand_id
1 'polypeptide(L)'
;AATMPAGVPMHSWQMVAVGKTPMAKKGMLYAAKVMAASAIDALEDPEIIRRAKEELLRRTGGKTYQPPSRRNPAQNSPGSVSDTLTALA
;
A
#
# COMPACT_ATOMS: atom_id res chain seq x y z
N ALA A 1 -7.95 4.44 -11.69
CA ALA A 1 -6.54 4.18 -11.93
C ALA A 1 -6.20 4.37 -13.40
N ALA A 2 -5.06 5.01 -13.70
CA ALA A 2 -4.65 5.32 -15.09
C ALA A 2 -4.20 4.08 -15.91
N THR A 3 -4.34 2.89 -15.37
CA THR A 3 -3.91 1.64 -15.98
C THR A 3 -5.03 0.89 -16.70
N MET A 4 -6.27 1.34 -16.56
CA MET A 4 -7.43 0.66 -17.14
C MET A 4 -8.42 1.65 -17.78
N PRO A 5 -9.10 1.26 -18.87
CA PRO A 5 -10.24 2.01 -19.38
C PRO A 5 -11.37 2.10 -18.36
N ALA A 6 -12.19 3.14 -18.46
CA ALA A 6 -13.40 3.26 -17.68
C ALA A 6 -14.35 2.09 -18.01
N GLY A 7 -15.01 1.54 -16.99
CA GLY A 7 -15.98 0.48 -17.15
C GLY A 7 -15.42 -0.95 -17.14
N VAL A 8 -14.10 -1.13 -17.02
CA VAL A 8 -13.53 -2.49 -16.85
C VAL A 8 -13.84 -2.99 -15.42
N PRO A 9 -14.54 -4.13 -15.28
CA PRO A 9 -14.86 -4.67 -13.95
C PRO A 9 -13.59 -5.11 -13.21
N MET A 10 -13.53 -4.79 -11.92
CA MET A 10 -12.49 -5.32 -11.05
C MET A 10 -12.62 -6.84 -10.90
N HIS A 11 -11.49 -7.52 -10.72
CA HIS A 11 -11.45 -8.98 -10.55
C HIS A 11 -12.07 -9.76 -11.72
N SER A 12 -11.88 -9.29 -12.96
CA SER A 12 -12.37 -9.90 -14.18
C SER A 12 -11.24 -10.32 -15.11
N TRP A 13 -11.55 -11.20 -16.08
CA TRP A 13 -10.59 -11.56 -17.12
C TRP A 13 -10.21 -10.35 -18.00
N GLN A 14 -11.15 -9.41 -18.17
CA GLN A 14 -10.91 -8.17 -18.91
C GLN A 14 -9.81 -7.34 -18.25
N MET A 15 -9.78 -7.27 -16.93
CA MET A 15 -8.74 -6.59 -16.17
C MET A 15 -7.35 -7.22 -16.42
N VAL A 16 -7.28 -8.55 -16.47
CA VAL A 16 -6.04 -9.27 -16.77
C VAL A 16 -5.57 -8.99 -18.20
N ALA A 17 -6.49 -9.03 -19.17
CA ALA A 17 -6.20 -8.75 -20.58
C ALA A 17 -5.66 -7.31 -20.77
N VAL A 18 -6.27 -6.32 -20.14
CA VAL A 18 -5.83 -4.92 -20.19
C VAL A 18 -4.44 -4.73 -19.61
N GLY A 19 -4.05 -5.50 -18.61
CA GLY A 19 -2.75 -5.40 -17.93
C GLY A 19 -1.53 -5.58 -18.86
N LYS A 20 -1.70 -6.24 -20.02
CA LYS A 20 -0.65 -6.42 -21.03
C LYS A 20 -0.62 -5.32 -22.10
N THR A 21 -1.56 -4.41 -22.07
CA THR A 21 -1.68 -3.37 -23.09
C THR A 21 -0.64 -2.26 -22.93
N PRO A 22 -0.27 -1.55 -24.02
CA PRO A 22 0.60 -0.36 -23.92
C PRO A 22 0.05 0.71 -23.00
N MET A 23 -1.28 0.85 -22.92
CA MET A 23 -1.94 1.79 -22.02
C MET A 23 -1.66 1.46 -20.55
N ALA A 24 -1.79 0.20 -20.15
CA ALA A 24 -1.49 -0.24 -18.79
C ALA A 24 -0.01 -0.02 -18.42
N LYS A 25 0.91 -0.33 -19.34
CA LYS A 25 2.35 -0.08 -19.16
C LYS A 25 2.66 1.40 -18.98
N LYS A 26 2.05 2.26 -19.80
CA LYS A 26 2.19 3.72 -19.70
C LYS A 26 1.64 4.25 -18.37
N GLY A 27 0.48 3.76 -17.94
CA GLY A 27 -0.12 4.11 -16.66
C GLY A 27 0.73 3.66 -15.48
N MET A 28 1.34 2.48 -15.54
CA MET A 28 2.27 1.97 -14.53
C MET A 28 3.52 2.83 -14.41
N LEU A 29 4.13 3.21 -15.54
CA LEU A 29 5.29 4.12 -15.55
C LEU A 29 4.95 5.50 -15.00
N TYR A 30 3.77 6.00 -15.32
CA TYR A 30 3.29 7.26 -14.78
C TYR A 30 3.11 7.18 -13.25
N ALA A 31 2.47 6.12 -12.76
CA ALA A 31 2.31 5.89 -11.33
C ALA A 31 3.66 5.80 -10.61
N ALA A 32 4.64 5.10 -11.20
CA ALA A 32 5.99 5.02 -10.64
C ALA A 32 6.66 6.41 -10.53
N LYS A 33 6.51 7.26 -11.54
CA LYS A 33 7.03 8.63 -11.52
C LYS A 33 6.36 9.47 -10.42
N VAL A 34 5.04 9.36 -10.27
CA VAL A 34 4.30 10.07 -9.22
C VAL A 34 4.76 9.62 -7.84
N MET A 35 4.93 8.32 -7.63
CA MET A 35 5.43 7.78 -6.36
C MET A 35 6.84 8.27 -6.04
N ALA A 36 7.74 8.27 -7.03
CA ALA A 36 9.11 8.77 -6.87
C ALA A 36 9.12 10.27 -6.54
N ALA A 37 8.35 11.08 -7.24
CA ALA A 37 8.22 12.50 -6.97
C ALA A 37 7.67 12.77 -5.56
N SER A 38 6.64 12.02 -5.15
CA SER A 38 6.08 12.13 -3.79
C SER A 38 7.09 11.76 -2.71
N ALA A 39 7.94 10.76 -2.97
CA ALA A 39 9.02 10.40 -2.05
C ALA A 39 10.06 11.51 -1.92
N ILE A 40 10.45 12.15 -3.02
CA ILE A 40 11.37 13.29 -3.02
C ILE A 40 10.77 14.46 -2.21
N ASP A 41 9.52 14.82 -2.48
CA ASP A 41 8.84 15.87 -1.74
C ASP A 41 8.82 15.59 -0.22
N ALA A 42 8.52 14.35 0.15
CA ALA A 42 8.49 13.94 1.56
C ALA A 42 9.88 13.98 2.23
N LEU A 43 10.95 13.73 1.48
CA LEU A 43 12.34 13.81 1.98
C LEU A 43 12.83 15.26 2.09
N GLU A 44 12.42 16.13 1.16
CA GLU A 44 12.80 17.54 1.15
C GLU A 44 12.01 18.39 2.15
N ASP A 45 10.75 18.04 2.41
CA ASP A 45 9.88 18.76 3.33
C ASP A 45 9.34 17.86 4.44
N PRO A 46 10.00 17.85 5.64
CA PRO A 46 9.53 17.07 6.79
C PRO A 46 8.12 17.45 7.26
N GLU A 47 7.66 18.65 6.93
CA GLU A 47 6.34 19.14 7.29
C GLU A 47 5.21 18.33 6.64
N ILE A 48 5.43 17.80 5.43
CA ILE A 48 4.48 16.92 4.74
C ILE A 48 4.23 15.67 5.58
N ILE A 49 5.28 15.05 6.10
CA ILE A 49 5.18 13.85 6.93
C ILE A 49 4.50 14.16 8.27
N ARG A 50 4.81 15.30 8.88
CA ARG A 50 4.18 15.73 10.12
C ARG A 50 2.67 15.90 9.96
N ARG A 51 2.24 16.63 8.93
CA ARG A 51 0.82 16.84 8.62
C ARG A 51 0.09 15.53 8.29
N ALA A 52 0.73 14.63 7.55
CA ALA A 52 0.17 13.32 7.23
C ALA A 52 -0.07 12.49 8.50
N LYS A 53 0.87 12.49 9.44
CA LYS A 53 0.71 11.81 10.73
C LYS A 53 -0.40 12.42 11.59
N GLU A 54 -0.48 13.73 11.65
CA GLU A 54 -1.54 14.43 12.37
C GLU A 54 -2.91 14.10 11.79
N GLU A 55 -3.04 14.13 10.46
CA GLU A 55 -4.28 13.76 9.77
C GLU A 55 -4.68 12.31 10.04
N LEU A 56 -3.71 11.39 10.03
CA LEU A 56 -3.94 10.00 10.37
C LEU A 56 -4.48 9.86 11.80
N LEU A 57 -3.83 10.49 12.77
CA LEU A 57 -4.25 10.48 14.18
C LEU A 57 -5.65 11.06 14.34
N ARG A 58 -5.96 12.15 13.64
CA ARG A 58 -7.29 12.76 13.65
C ARG A 58 -8.36 11.81 13.12
N ARG A 59 -8.10 11.13 11.99
CA ARG A 59 -9.04 10.20 11.36
C ARG A 59 -9.24 8.93 12.16
N THR A 60 -8.19 8.41 12.78
CA THR A 60 -8.26 7.19 13.60
C THR A 60 -8.72 7.44 15.04
N GLY A 61 -8.88 8.71 15.43
CA GLY A 61 -9.23 9.08 16.81
C GLY A 61 -8.14 8.71 17.82
N GLY A 62 -6.86 8.68 17.39
CA GLY A 62 -5.73 8.28 18.21
C GLY A 62 -5.62 6.77 18.49
N LYS A 63 -6.47 5.95 17.87
CA LYS A 63 -6.45 4.50 18.06
C LYS A 63 -5.27 3.86 17.33
N THR A 64 -4.55 2.99 18.03
CA THR A 64 -3.50 2.17 17.41
C THR A 64 -4.13 1.09 16.53
N TYR A 65 -3.57 0.89 15.33
CA TYR A 65 -4.00 -0.18 14.43
C TYR A 65 -3.82 -1.55 15.09
N GLN A 66 -4.89 -2.33 15.12
CA GLN A 66 -4.89 -3.71 15.60
C GLN A 66 -5.12 -4.62 14.38
N PRO A 67 -4.09 -5.34 13.88
CA PRO A 67 -4.27 -6.23 12.76
C PRO A 67 -5.21 -7.39 13.14
N PRO A 68 -6.07 -7.83 12.21
CA PRO A 68 -7.02 -8.93 12.46
C PRO A 68 -6.35 -10.23 12.93
N SER A 69 -5.13 -10.49 12.48
CA SER A 69 -4.33 -11.65 12.86
C SER A 69 -4.01 -11.73 14.36
N ARG A 70 -3.92 -10.59 15.04
CA ARG A 70 -3.68 -10.55 16.48
C ARG A 70 -4.90 -10.94 17.33
N ARG A 71 -6.10 -10.96 16.71
CA ARG A 71 -7.33 -11.40 17.39
C ARG A 71 -7.52 -12.91 17.41
N ASN A 72 -6.74 -13.65 16.61
CA ASN A 72 -6.85 -15.11 16.55
C ASN A 72 -5.59 -15.75 17.17
N PRO A 73 -5.66 -16.23 18.44
CA PRO A 73 -4.54 -16.89 19.11
C PRO A 73 -4.00 -18.11 18.36
N ALA A 74 -4.83 -18.77 17.54
CA ALA A 74 -4.45 -19.94 16.77
C ALA A 74 -3.50 -19.60 15.59
N GLN A 75 -3.43 -18.34 15.15
CA GLN A 75 -2.51 -17.89 14.11
C GLN A 75 -1.14 -17.42 14.64
N ASN A 76 -1.02 -17.27 15.96
CA ASN A 76 0.23 -16.93 16.64
C ASN A 76 0.94 -18.18 17.17
N SER A 77 0.80 -19.34 16.50
CA SER A 77 1.55 -20.54 16.88
C SER A 77 3.06 -20.30 16.69
N PRO A 78 3.90 -20.88 17.57
CA PRO A 78 5.35 -20.86 17.42
C PRO A 78 5.76 -21.35 16.02
N GLY A 79 6.52 -20.57 15.27
CA GLY A 79 6.89 -20.84 13.88
C GLY A 79 6.28 -19.90 12.85
N SER A 80 5.62 -18.81 13.27
CA SER A 80 5.22 -17.74 12.36
C SER A 80 6.45 -17.05 11.75
N VAL A 81 6.29 -16.48 10.56
CA VAL A 81 7.38 -15.77 9.86
C VAL A 81 7.99 -14.66 10.73
N SER A 82 7.20 -14.05 11.60
CA SER A 82 7.68 -13.03 12.56
C SER A 82 8.66 -13.59 13.58
N ASP A 83 8.41 -14.82 14.07
CA ASP A 83 9.31 -15.47 15.04
C ASP A 83 10.62 -15.88 14.38
N THR A 84 10.58 -16.30 13.11
CA THR A 84 11.76 -16.64 12.33
C THR A 84 12.63 -15.39 12.08
N LEU A 85 12.02 -14.26 11.75
CA LEU A 85 12.75 -13.00 11.55
C LEU A 85 13.38 -12.47 12.84
N THR A 86 12.71 -12.61 13.98
CA THR A 86 13.23 -12.23 15.29
C THR A 86 14.38 -13.13 15.73
N ALA A 87 14.32 -14.42 15.41
CA ALA A 87 15.40 -15.38 15.71
C ALA A 87 16.64 -15.18 14.83
N LEU A 88 16.52 -14.57 13.63
CA LEU A 88 17.62 -14.25 12.72
C LEU A 88 18.28 -12.88 13.03
N ALA A 89 17.66 -12.08 13.83
CA ALA A 89 18.21 -10.81 14.31
C ALA A 89 19.02 -11.04 15.58
#